data_05827d6d646648f39e200a74de9bbaca
#
_entry.id   05827d6d646648f39e200a74de9bbaca
#
_cell.length_a   1.000
_cell.length_b   1.000
_cell.length_c   1.000
_cell.angle_alpha   90.00
_cell.angle_beta   90.00
_cell.angle_gamma   90.00
#
_symmetry.space_group_name_H-M   'P 1'
#
loop_
_entity.id
_entity.type
_entity.pdbx_description
1 polymer ?
#
loop_
_entity_poly.entity_id
_entity_poly.type
_entity_poly.pdbx_seq_one_letter_code
_entity_poly.pdbx_strand_id
1 'polypeptide(L)'
;MWQRRSWGALLILAVVLHWGCAEMQSMGGTDVLTKLLTNQLGVTSNQAMGGVGSILSLAKERLSGMDFTALTKLIPGADTYMKTARDLGAVTGPVGDRSGLTAAFSRLGMGSDMVPKFTQILSDFVGKAGGQSASNLLLQAVK
;
A
#
# COMPACT_ATOMS: atom_id res chain seq x y z
N MET A 1 46.12 52.37 16.39
CA MET A 1 46.05 51.86 17.27
C MET A 1 44.91 51.31 17.36
N TRP A 2 44.54 50.54 17.41
CA TRP A 2 43.69 49.95 17.71
C TRP A 2 42.77 49.58 17.16
N GLN A 3 42.43 48.61 16.79
CA GLN A 3 41.51 48.10 16.36
C GLN A 3 41.34 46.84 16.49
N ARG A 4 40.71 46.21 17.02
CA ARG A 4 40.40 45.13 17.26
C ARG A 4 39.15 44.76 17.07
N ARG A 5 38.76 44.13 16.43
CA ARG A 5 37.90 43.73 15.91
C ARG A 5 37.42 42.56 15.95
N SER A 6 36.64 41.87 16.30
CA SER A 6 35.37 41.33 16.22
C SER A 6 35.12 40.54 15.00
N TRP A 7 35.71 39.48 14.91
CA TRP A 7 35.49 38.56 13.81
C TRP A 7 35.04 37.22 14.32
N GLY A 8 33.98 37.13 15.02
CA GLY A 8 33.50 35.90 15.61
C GLY A 8 32.02 35.62 15.41
N ALA A 9 31.43 36.17 14.36
CA ALA A 9 29.98 36.08 14.27
C ALA A 9 29.45 35.66 12.90
N LEU A 10 30.19 34.89 12.15
CA LEU A 10 29.73 34.57 10.79
C LEU A 10 29.93 33.13 10.35
N LEU A 11 29.96 32.20 11.29
CA LEU A 11 30.12 30.79 10.94
C LEU A 11 29.07 29.86 11.51
N ILE A 12 27.91 30.37 11.89
CA ILE A 12 26.84 29.51 12.45
C ILE A 12 25.58 29.48 11.59
N LEU A 13 25.68 29.88 10.34
CA LEU A 13 24.51 29.95 9.50
C LEU A 13 24.51 28.99 8.31
N ALA A 14 25.30 27.95 8.37
CA ALA A 14 25.42 27.06 7.22
C ALA A 14 25.01 25.60 7.49
N VAL A 15 24.36 25.31 8.58
CA VAL A 15 24.06 23.91 8.95
C VAL A 15 22.58 23.55 8.93
N VAL A 16 21.71 24.50 8.62
CA VAL A 16 20.27 24.24 8.76
C VAL A 16 19.55 23.94 7.44
N LEU A 17 20.29 23.83 6.37
CA LEU A 17 19.66 23.66 5.05
C LEU A 17 19.73 22.25 4.46
N HIS A 18 20.02 21.27 5.27
CA HIS A 18 20.13 19.90 4.75
C HIS A 18 18.98 18.98 5.12
N TRP A 19 17.90 19.53 5.63
CA TRP A 19 16.77 18.72 6.07
C TRP A 19 15.56 18.81 5.16
N GLY A 20 15.72 19.27 3.96
CA GLY A 20 14.58 19.61 3.15
C GLY A 20 14.41 18.88 1.85
N CYS A 21 15.22 17.90 1.50
CA CYS A 21 15.15 17.40 0.13
C CYS A 21 15.12 15.92 -0.06
N ALA A 22 14.76 15.16 0.93
CA ALA A 22 14.97 13.74 0.76
C ALA A 22 13.75 12.94 0.36
N GLU A 23 12.56 13.54 0.30
CA GLU A 23 11.41 12.66 0.25
C GLU A 23 10.43 12.93 -0.86
N MET A 24 10.90 13.48 -1.93
CA MET A 24 10.12 13.58 -3.15
C MET A 24 10.42 12.42 -4.10
N GLN A 25 10.67 11.23 -3.53
CA GLN A 25 10.94 10.13 -4.36
C GLN A 25 9.71 9.42 -4.72
N SER A 26 9.41 9.46 -5.98
CA SER A 26 8.46 8.61 -6.67
C SER A 26 7.21 8.33 -5.86
N MET A 27 6.24 9.18 -6.00
CA MET A 27 4.86 8.79 -5.77
C MET A 27 4.52 7.66 -6.74
N GLY A 28 5.12 6.50 -6.51
CA GLY A 28 4.64 5.28 -7.12
C GLY A 28 3.20 5.09 -6.68
N GLY A 29 2.35 4.64 -7.56
CA GLY A 29 0.93 4.53 -7.28
C GLY A 29 0.54 3.68 -6.08
N THR A 30 1.49 2.96 -5.48
CA THR A 30 1.30 2.21 -4.23
C THR A 30 1.16 3.12 -3.01
N ASP A 31 1.69 4.34 -3.05
CA ASP A 31 1.76 5.19 -1.86
C ASP A 31 0.39 5.68 -1.40
N VAL A 32 -0.50 6.02 -2.32
CA VAL A 32 -1.82 6.58 -1.99
C VAL A 32 -2.66 5.54 -1.26
N LEU A 33 -2.78 4.34 -1.80
CA LEU A 33 -3.57 3.27 -1.20
C LEU A 33 -2.93 2.77 0.11
N THR A 34 -1.62 2.63 0.14
CA THR A 34 -0.89 2.25 1.35
C THR A 34 -1.11 3.25 2.48
N LYS A 35 -0.97 4.55 2.19
CA LYS A 35 -1.23 5.62 3.17
C LYS A 35 -2.69 5.63 3.63
N LEU A 36 -3.61 5.40 2.72
CA LEU A 36 -5.03 5.33 3.07
C LEU A 36 -5.30 4.22 4.09
N LEU A 37 -4.76 3.03 3.85
CA LEU A 37 -4.89 1.89 4.74
C LEU A 37 -4.19 2.10 6.08
N THR A 38 -2.95 2.60 6.08
CA THR A 38 -2.22 2.88 7.32
C THR A 38 -2.92 3.92 8.18
N ASN A 39 -3.46 4.97 7.55
CA ASN A 39 -4.16 6.03 8.28
C ASN A 39 -5.53 5.60 8.81
N GLN A 40 -6.28 4.81 8.05
CA GLN A 40 -7.63 4.42 8.45
C GLN A 40 -7.66 3.22 9.38
N LEU A 41 -6.73 2.28 9.22
CA LEU A 41 -6.74 1.02 9.95
C LEU A 41 -5.62 0.90 10.99
N GLY A 42 -4.69 1.85 11.02
CA GLY A 42 -3.56 1.82 11.95
C GLY A 42 -2.56 0.68 11.68
N VAL A 43 -2.56 0.14 10.48
CA VAL A 43 -1.64 -0.94 10.09
C VAL A 43 -0.29 -0.37 9.62
N THR A 44 0.75 -1.18 9.65
CA THR A 44 2.05 -0.80 9.09
C THR A 44 2.01 -0.79 7.55
N SER A 45 2.97 -0.14 6.92
CA SER A 45 3.10 -0.14 5.46
C SER A 45 3.24 -1.56 4.89
N ASN A 46 4.01 -2.43 5.55
CA ASN A 46 4.15 -3.82 5.13
C ASN A 46 2.84 -4.60 5.25
N GLN A 47 2.10 -4.40 6.32
CA GLN A 47 0.77 -4.99 6.49
C GLN A 47 -0.21 -4.49 5.44
N ALA A 48 -0.20 -3.19 5.16
CA ALA A 48 -1.05 -2.60 4.12
C ALA A 48 -0.71 -3.20 2.75
N MET A 49 0.56 -3.21 2.38
CA MET A 49 1.00 -3.73 1.09
C MET A 49 0.75 -5.24 0.96
N GLY A 50 1.09 -6.00 1.99
CA GLY A 50 0.88 -7.45 2.01
C GLY A 50 -0.60 -7.82 2.00
N GLY A 51 -1.45 -7.08 2.71
CA GLY A 51 -2.90 -7.29 2.72
C GLY A 51 -3.54 -7.04 1.35
N VAL A 52 -3.22 -5.91 0.71
CA VAL A 52 -3.69 -5.63 -0.66
C VAL A 52 -3.18 -6.69 -1.63
N GLY A 53 -1.90 -7.05 -1.55
CA GLY A 53 -1.31 -8.06 -2.41
C GLY A 53 -1.96 -9.44 -2.24
N SER A 54 -2.36 -9.80 -1.03
CA SER A 54 -3.09 -11.04 -0.76
C SER A 54 -4.50 -11.03 -1.38
N ILE A 55 -5.22 -9.91 -1.28
CA ILE A 55 -6.53 -9.73 -1.93
C ILE A 55 -6.40 -9.81 -3.44
N LEU A 56 -5.40 -9.14 -4.02
CA LEU A 56 -5.16 -9.18 -5.46
C LEU A 56 -4.73 -10.56 -5.96
N SER A 57 -3.99 -11.31 -5.14
CA SER A 57 -3.62 -12.69 -5.47
C SER A 57 -4.86 -13.58 -5.55
N LEU A 58 -5.79 -13.46 -4.60
CA LEU A 58 -7.06 -14.15 -4.65
C LEU A 58 -7.91 -13.71 -5.87
N ALA A 59 -7.97 -12.41 -6.14
CA ALA A 59 -8.68 -11.88 -7.29
C ALA A 59 -8.13 -12.44 -8.60
N LYS A 60 -6.82 -12.57 -8.71
CA LYS A 60 -6.16 -13.19 -9.88
C LYS A 60 -6.59 -14.64 -10.12
N GLU A 61 -6.82 -15.37 -9.04
CA GLU A 61 -7.25 -16.77 -9.13
C GLU A 61 -8.73 -16.93 -9.48
N ARG A 62 -9.56 -15.96 -9.09
CA ARG A 62 -11.02 -16.07 -9.17
C ARG A 62 -11.66 -15.31 -10.31
N LEU A 63 -11.00 -14.29 -10.82
CA LEU A 63 -11.49 -13.50 -11.95
C LEU A 63 -10.95 -14.01 -13.27
N SER A 64 -11.67 -13.71 -14.36
CA SER A 64 -11.12 -13.91 -15.69
C SER A 64 -9.88 -13.03 -15.90
N GLY A 65 -9.02 -13.39 -16.84
CA GLY A 65 -7.84 -12.59 -17.15
C GLY A 65 -8.17 -11.15 -17.55
N MET A 66 -9.30 -10.95 -18.25
CA MET A 66 -9.77 -9.63 -18.67
C MET A 66 -10.25 -8.80 -17.47
N ASP A 67 -11.05 -9.40 -16.60
CA ASP A 67 -11.58 -8.74 -15.41
C ASP A 67 -10.46 -8.39 -14.42
N PHE A 68 -9.53 -9.30 -14.23
CA PHE A 68 -8.36 -9.03 -13.40
C PHE A 68 -7.50 -7.90 -13.96
N THR A 69 -7.28 -7.89 -15.28
CA THR A 69 -6.55 -6.80 -15.95
C THR A 69 -7.26 -5.47 -15.80
N ALA A 70 -8.58 -5.45 -15.95
CA ALA A 70 -9.39 -4.25 -15.76
C ALA A 70 -9.28 -3.73 -14.33
N LEU A 71 -9.33 -4.63 -13.34
CA LEU A 71 -9.20 -4.30 -11.92
C LEU A 71 -7.81 -3.72 -11.60
N THR A 72 -6.74 -4.37 -12.08
CA THR A 72 -5.37 -3.96 -11.76
C THR A 72 -4.98 -2.63 -12.41
N LYS A 73 -5.59 -2.26 -13.53
CA LYS A 73 -5.41 -0.92 -14.11
C LYS A 73 -5.87 0.21 -13.19
N LEU A 74 -6.79 -0.07 -12.29
CA LEU A 74 -7.31 0.89 -11.32
C LEU A 74 -6.49 0.95 -10.02
N ILE A 75 -5.58 0.00 -9.84
CA ILE A 75 -4.73 -0.10 -8.65
C ILE A 75 -3.27 0.06 -9.09
N PRO A 76 -2.76 1.29 -9.09
CA PRO A 76 -1.38 1.54 -9.47
C PRO A 76 -0.42 0.71 -8.60
N GLY A 77 0.50 0.00 -9.24
CA GLY A 77 1.45 -0.85 -8.52
C GLY A 77 0.89 -2.19 -8.05
N ALA A 78 -0.19 -2.69 -8.66
CA ALA A 78 -0.81 -3.98 -8.31
C ALA A 78 0.21 -5.12 -8.24
N ASP A 79 1.14 -5.19 -9.19
CA ASP A 79 2.20 -6.20 -9.20
C ASP A 79 3.15 -6.07 -8.02
N THR A 80 3.45 -4.84 -7.61
CA THR A 80 4.27 -4.56 -6.43
C THR A 80 3.58 -5.06 -5.16
N TYR A 81 2.29 -4.81 -5.00
CA TYR A 81 1.52 -5.34 -3.88
C TYR A 81 1.55 -6.87 -3.82
N MET A 82 1.29 -7.53 -4.94
CA MET A 82 1.31 -9.00 -5.01
C MET A 82 2.72 -9.56 -4.75
N LYS A 83 3.75 -8.89 -5.26
CA LYS A 83 5.13 -9.28 -4.98
C LYS A 83 5.45 -9.13 -3.50
N THR A 84 5.09 -8.00 -2.89
CA THR A 84 5.30 -7.76 -1.47
C THR A 84 4.60 -8.80 -0.60
N ALA A 85 3.38 -9.19 -0.94
CA ALA A 85 2.67 -10.25 -0.20
C ALA A 85 3.43 -11.59 -0.24
N ARG A 86 4.06 -11.92 -1.36
CA ARG A 86 4.92 -13.12 -1.45
C ARG A 86 6.22 -12.95 -0.68
N ASP A 87 6.89 -11.81 -0.83
CA ASP A 87 8.16 -11.53 -0.15
C ASP A 87 8.01 -11.54 1.37
N LEU A 88 6.87 -11.08 1.88
CA LEU A 88 6.54 -11.11 3.30
C LEU A 88 6.05 -12.50 3.78
N GLY A 89 5.92 -13.48 2.89
CA GLY A 89 5.43 -14.80 3.24
C GLY A 89 3.94 -14.87 3.52
N ALA A 90 3.18 -13.85 3.22
CA ALA A 90 1.72 -13.85 3.36
C ALA A 90 1.09 -14.80 2.35
N VAL A 91 1.54 -14.76 1.11
CA VAL A 91 1.09 -15.61 0.02
C VAL A 91 2.23 -16.55 -0.36
N THR A 92 2.11 -17.80 0.05
CA THR A 92 3.12 -18.84 -0.21
C THR A 92 2.72 -19.83 -1.31
N GLY A 93 1.51 -19.68 -1.83
CA GLY A 93 0.92 -20.51 -2.88
C GLY A 93 -0.44 -19.95 -3.25
N PRO A 94 -1.30 -20.74 -3.90
CA PRO A 94 -2.67 -20.31 -4.21
C PRO A 94 -3.41 -19.91 -2.93
N VAL A 95 -4.09 -18.77 -2.97
CA VAL A 95 -4.91 -18.28 -1.85
C VAL A 95 -6.19 -19.10 -1.77
N GLY A 96 -6.76 -19.43 -2.93
CA GLY A 96 -7.91 -20.34 -3.09
C GLY A 96 -9.24 -19.71 -2.73
N ASP A 97 -9.39 -19.28 -1.50
CA ASP A 97 -10.66 -18.78 -0.99
C ASP A 97 -10.44 -17.75 0.14
N ARG A 98 -11.56 -17.36 0.76
CA ARG A 98 -11.56 -16.43 1.89
C ARG A 98 -10.81 -16.97 3.11
N SER A 99 -10.80 -18.29 3.31
CA SER A 99 -10.05 -18.92 4.41
C SER A 99 -8.55 -18.76 4.20
N GLY A 100 -8.09 -19.00 2.97
CA GLY A 100 -6.70 -18.75 2.58
C GLY A 100 -6.31 -17.30 2.70
N LEU A 101 -7.22 -16.37 2.35
CA LEU A 101 -7.00 -14.94 2.54
C LEU A 101 -6.87 -14.59 4.03
N THR A 102 -7.70 -15.15 4.89
CA THR A 102 -7.59 -14.98 6.35
C THR A 102 -6.26 -15.50 6.86
N ALA A 103 -5.79 -16.64 6.37
CA ALA A 103 -4.48 -17.18 6.72
C ALA A 103 -3.35 -16.25 6.28
N ALA A 104 -3.44 -15.66 5.09
CA ALA A 104 -2.47 -14.68 4.61
C ALA A 104 -2.40 -13.44 5.52
N PHE A 105 -3.55 -12.92 5.95
CA PHE A 105 -3.63 -11.81 6.91
C PHE A 105 -3.01 -12.18 8.26
N SER A 106 -3.26 -13.40 8.75
CA SER A 106 -2.67 -13.88 9.99
C SER A 106 -1.14 -13.93 9.91
N ARG A 107 -0.58 -14.33 8.77
CA ARG A 107 0.89 -14.32 8.55
C ARG A 107 1.47 -12.92 8.56
N LEU A 108 0.68 -11.91 8.25
CA LEU A 108 1.06 -10.49 8.35
C LEU A 108 0.85 -9.92 9.76
N GLY A 109 0.40 -10.73 10.72
CA GLY A 109 0.11 -10.28 12.07
C GLY A 109 -1.21 -9.52 12.20
N MET A 110 -2.13 -9.72 11.27
CA MET A 110 -3.45 -9.08 11.28
C MET A 110 -4.55 -10.09 11.59
N GLY A 111 -5.56 -9.65 12.33
CA GLY A 111 -6.72 -10.48 12.65
C GLY A 111 -7.66 -10.68 11.44
N SER A 112 -8.52 -11.69 11.53
CA SER A 112 -9.52 -12.00 10.50
C SER A 112 -10.51 -10.85 10.23
N ASP A 113 -10.71 -9.97 11.22
CA ASP A 113 -11.55 -8.78 11.11
C ASP A 113 -10.98 -7.73 10.16
N MET A 114 -9.68 -7.82 9.85
CA MET A 114 -9.03 -6.90 8.91
C MET A 114 -9.37 -7.22 7.45
N VAL A 115 -9.70 -8.47 7.13
CA VAL A 115 -10.06 -8.87 5.76
C VAL A 115 -11.23 -8.04 5.21
N PRO A 116 -12.39 -7.95 5.90
CA PRO A 116 -13.49 -7.12 5.41
C PRO A 116 -13.14 -5.63 5.39
N LYS A 117 -12.36 -5.13 6.34
CA LYS A 117 -11.94 -3.72 6.38
C LYS A 117 -11.08 -3.35 5.18
N PHE A 118 -10.08 -4.17 4.87
CA PHE A 118 -9.24 -3.99 3.67
C PHE A 118 -10.08 -4.08 2.39
N THR A 119 -10.96 -5.08 2.31
CA THR A 119 -11.84 -5.26 1.16
C THR A 119 -12.73 -4.04 0.94
N GLN A 120 -13.29 -3.47 2.00
CA GLN A 120 -14.13 -2.28 1.92
C GLN A 120 -13.33 -1.08 1.36
N ILE A 121 -12.19 -0.77 1.97
CA ILE A 121 -11.36 0.38 1.55
C ILE A 121 -10.88 0.20 0.11
N LEU A 122 -10.46 -1.01 -0.26
CA LEU A 122 -10.00 -1.32 -1.60
C LEU A 122 -11.16 -1.24 -2.62
N SER A 123 -12.35 -1.72 -2.24
CA SER A 123 -13.57 -1.62 -3.04
C SER A 123 -13.96 -0.16 -3.29
N ASP A 124 -13.90 0.67 -2.26
CA ASP A 124 -14.18 2.10 -2.36
C ASP A 124 -13.14 2.81 -3.25
N PHE A 125 -11.89 2.42 -3.10
CA PHE A 125 -10.77 2.97 -3.90
C PHE A 125 -10.97 2.67 -5.40
N VAL A 126 -11.20 1.41 -5.76
CA VAL A 126 -11.41 1.02 -7.16
C VAL A 126 -12.74 1.54 -7.68
N GLY A 127 -13.76 1.65 -6.84
CA GLY A 127 -15.06 2.21 -7.20
C GLY A 127 -14.98 3.69 -7.58
N LYS A 128 -14.14 4.46 -6.92
CA LYS A 128 -13.88 5.87 -7.27
C LYS A 128 -13.19 6.02 -8.61
N ALA A 129 -12.31 5.08 -8.97
CA ALA A 129 -11.54 5.12 -10.20
C ALA A 129 -12.29 4.49 -11.39
N GLY A 130 -12.98 3.37 -11.18
CA GLY A 130 -13.62 2.55 -12.22
C GLY A 130 -15.12 2.36 -12.08
N GLY A 131 -15.74 3.03 -11.12
CA GLY A 131 -17.19 2.95 -10.90
C GLY A 131 -17.63 1.65 -10.19
N GLN A 132 -18.96 1.50 -10.10
CA GLN A 132 -19.59 0.39 -9.38
C GLN A 132 -19.19 -0.98 -9.93
N SER A 133 -18.95 -1.08 -11.24
CA SER A 133 -18.55 -2.35 -11.86
C SER A 133 -17.21 -2.84 -11.30
N ALA A 134 -16.24 -1.95 -11.15
CA ALA A 134 -14.93 -2.31 -10.60
C ALA A 134 -15.04 -2.74 -9.12
N SER A 135 -15.83 -2.02 -8.34
CA SER A 135 -16.14 -2.38 -6.96
C SER A 135 -16.76 -3.78 -6.87
N ASN A 136 -17.74 -4.06 -7.74
CA ASN A 136 -18.41 -5.36 -7.77
C ASN A 136 -17.46 -6.51 -8.16
N LEU A 137 -16.55 -6.28 -9.11
CA LEU A 137 -15.54 -7.29 -9.48
C LEU A 137 -14.67 -7.67 -8.28
N LEU A 138 -14.19 -6.69 -7.53
CA LEU A 138 -13.40 -6.95 -6.34
C LEU A 138 -14.19 -7.71 -5.27
N LEU A 139 -15.42 -7.27 -4.98
CA LEU A 139 -16.28 -7.92 -4.00
C LEU A 139 -16.62 -9.35 -4.41
N GLN A 140 -16.80 -9.60 -5.70
CA GLN A 140 -17.05 -10.96 -6.22
C GLN A 140 -15.82 -11.85 -6.03
N ALA A 141 -14.62 -11.31 -6.21
CA ALA A 141 -13.38 -12.07 -6.07
C ALA A 141 -13.12 -12.51 -4.62
N VAL A 142 -13.60 -11.75 -3.63
CA VAL A 142 -13.33 -12.00 -2.20
C VAL A 142 -14.42 -12.81 -1.51
N LYS A 143 -15.53 -13.09 -2.20
CA LYS A 143 -16.59 -13.97 -1.67
C LYS A 143 -16.16 -15.42 -1.67
#